data_5a5d5d4a22eae438b88493dc90cc13cb
#
_entry.id   5a5d5d4a22eae438b88493dc90cc13cb
#
_cell.length_a   1.000
_cell.length_b   1.000
_cell.length_c   1.000
_cell.angle_alpha   90.00
_cell.angle_beta   90.00
_cell.angle_gamma   90.00
#
_symmetry.space_group_name_H-M   'P 1'
#
loop_
_entity.id
_entity.type
_entity.pdbx_description
1 polymer ?
#
loop_
_entity_poly.entity_id
_entity_poly.type
_entity_poly.pdbx_seq_one_letter_code
_entity_poly.pdbx_strand_id
1 'polypeptide(L)'
;MDKFTEEKIKNHLKTVMDRIIDNRVVKDPFDESTILRNNPFGARLVPMEVWKGAKFERSFVTSLGQGVYEQLAKIIAEGSGALKVENQHVQTFEINTFRNSRINDILNKQRQSKLSPNWEEEVNGLLSLEHTDTTKVRIISDIFVEREDGQKEYYSLKTVKPNLDQTEIAKKDMLQLKAYDENYETYFALPFNPAGENLPYRKGGHSMPYRLFDMDNDESVLIGSDFWNKIGNDPNTYNELLNVFEEVGEYSSKRIKEEYLEIE
;
A
#
# COMPACT_ATOMS: atom_id res chain seq x y z
N MET A 1 -9.12 -11.45 14.54
CA MET A 1 -8.67 -12.40 13.45
C MET A 1 -8.74 -13.83 13.95
N ASP A 2 -9.20 -14.81 13.15
CA ASP A 2 -9.21 -16.21 13.57
C ASP A 2 -7.83 -16.87 13.45
N LYS A 3 -7.63 -17.99 14.16
CA LYS A 3 -6.35 -18.70 14.18
C LYS A 3 -5.90 -19.22 12.80
N PHE A 4 -6.83 -19.55 11.93
CA PHE A 4 -6.51 -20.06 10.60
C PHE A 4 -5.97 -18.95 9.71
N THR A 5 -6.57 -17.78 9.76
CA THR A 5 -6.09 -16.56 9.08
C THR A 5 -4.72 -16.16 9.59
N GLU A 6 -4.53 -16.17 10.92
CA GLU A 6 -3.25 -15.87 11.56
C GLU A 6 -2.13 -16.80 11.06
N GLU A 7 -2.38 -18.12 11.03
CA GLU A 7 -1.41 -19.10 10.51
C GLU A 7 -1.10 -18.91 9.02
N LYS A 8 -2.08 -18.55 8.21
CA LYS A 8 -1.83 -18.21 6.80
C LYS A 8 -0.89 -17.01 6.66
N ILE A 9 -1.10 -15.97 7.47
CA ILE A 9 -0.24 -14.77 7.48
C ILE A 9 1.18 -15.14 7.92
N LYS A 10 1.33 -15.89 9.02
CA LYS A 10 2.63 -16.38 9.50
C LYS A 10 3.39 -17.17 8.44
N ASN A 11 2.72 -18.09 7.77
CA ASN A 11 3.32 -18.91 6.74
C ASN A 11 3.73 -18.07 5.51
N HIS A 12 2.90 -17.11 5.12
CA HIS A 12 3.24 -16.20 4.02
C HIS A 12 4.46 -15.35 4.37
N LEU A 13 4.49 -14.73 5.55
CA LEU A 13 5.62 -13.91 6.00
C LEU A 13 6.91 -14.72 6.15
N LYS A 14 6.86 -15.93 6.72
CA LYS A 14 8.02 -16.85 6.78
C LYS A 14 8.56 -17.14 5.40
N THR A 15 7.69 -17.48 4.45
CA THR A 15 8.09 -17.75 3.06
C THR A 15 8.77 -16.53 2.41
N VAL A 16 8.25 -15.33 2.68
CA VAL A 16 8.86 -14.07 2.18
C VAL A 16 10.24 -13.87 2.80
N MET A 17 10.36 -14.03 4.13
CA MET A 17 11.62 -13.84 4.84
C MET A 17 12.67 -14.87 4.43
N ASP A 18 12.29 -16.15 4.33
CA ASP A 18 13.18 -17.22 3.85
C ASP A 18 13.71 -16.89 2.46
N ARG A 19 12.84 -16.47 1.55
CA ARG A 19 13.26 -16.06 0.19
C ARG A 19 14.25 -14.90 0.20
N ILE A 20 14.06 -13.91 1.07
CA ILE A 20 14.97 -12.76 1.19
C ILE A 20 16.33 -13.22 1.73
N ILE A 21 16.33 -14.02 2.80
CA ILE A 21 17.55 -14.51 3.45
C ILE A 21 18.32 -15.40 2.47
N ASP A 22 17.69 -16.41 1.85
CA ASP A 22 18.32 -17.31 0.90
C ASP A 22 18.88 -16.54 -0.32
N ASN A 23 18.19 -15.50 -0.75
CA ASN A 23 18.69 -14.64 -1.83
C ASN A 23 19.97 -13.91 -1.44
N ARG A 24 20.07 -13.43 -0.18
CA ARG A 24 21.23 -12.69 0.34
C ARG A 24 22.37 -13.59 0.80
N VAL A 25 22.08 -14.82 1.21
CA VAL A 25 23.12 -15.78 1.65
C VAL A 25 23.67 -16.58 0.46
N VAL A 26 22.81 -17.04 -0.47
CA VAL A 26 23.18 -18.01 -1.51
C VAL A 26 23.25 -17.40 -2.90
N LYS A 27 22.19 -16.68 -3.35
CA LYS A 27 22.08 -16.28 -4.77
C LYS A 27 22.83 -15.00 -5.11
N ASP A 28 22.81 -14.03 -4.22
CA ASP A 28 23.48 -12.73 -4.38
C ASP A 28 24.10 -12.30 -3.04
N PRO A 29 25.12 -13.02 -2.56
CA PRO A 29 25.78 -12.74 -1.31
C PRO A 29 26.44 -11.35 -1.32
N PHE A 30 26.79 -10.87 -0.13
CA PHE A 30 27.57 -9.66 0.00
C PHE A 30 29.01 -9.91 -0.49
N ASP A 31 29.46 -9.04 -1.38
CA ASP A 31 30.83 -9.10 -1.96
C ASP A 31 31.54 -7.76 -1.75
N GLU A 32 32.51 -7.77 -0.84
CA GLU A 32 33.33 -6.59 -0.50
C GLU A 32 34.12 -6.09 -1.72
N SER A 33 34.61 -7.01 -2.57
CA SER A 33 35.39 -6.64 -3.77
C SER A 33 34.59 -5.79 -4.74
N THR A 34 33.30 -6.08 -4.84
CA THR A 34 32.36 -5.29 -5.64
C THR A 34 32.15 -3.90 -5.06
N ILE A 35 32.04 -3.76 -3.72
CA ILE A 35 31.93 -2.44 -3.07
C ILE A 35 33.21 -1.63 -3.27
N LEU A 36 34.36 -2.22 -3.04
CA LEU A 36 35.68 -1.58 -3.25
C LEU A 36 35.87 -1.07 -4.67
N ARG A 37 35.41 -1.83 -5.67
CA ARG A 37 35.50 -1.47 -7.09
C ARG A 37 34.51 -0.39 -7.51
N ASN A 38 33.24 -0.53 -7.09
CA ASN A 38 32.15 0.33 -7.57
C ASN A 38 31.97 1.61 -6.77
N ASN A 39 32.44 1.63 -5.51
CA ASN A 39 32.39 2.78 -4.62
C ASN A 39 33.69 2.94 -3.82
N PRO A 40 34.81 3.24 -4.48
CA PRO A 40 36.14 3.20 -3.87
C PRO A 40 36.36 4.25 -2.77
N PHE A 41 35.64 5.36 -2.80
CA PHE A 41 35.72 6.39 -1.76
C PHE A 41 34.88 6.02 -0.55
N GLY A 42 33.61 5.65 -0.77
CA GLY A 42 32.70 5.26 0.32
C GLY A 42 33.18 4.03 1.09
N ALA A 43 33.72 3.03 0.36
CA ALA A 43 34.29 1.83 0.97
C ALA A 43 35.46 2.07 1.93
N ARG A 44 36.13 3.23 1.84
CA ARG A 44 37.22 3.62 2.75
C ARG A 44 36.78 4.49 3.92
N LEU A 45 35.56 5.02 3.85
CA LEU A 45 34.99 5.89 4.88
C LEU A 45 34.04 5.14 5.82
N VAL A 46 33.46 4.05 5.36
CA VAL A 46 32.39 3.31 6.08
C VAL A 46 32.79 1.83 6.18
N PRO A 47 32.68 1.22 7.37
CA PRO A 47 32.96 -0.21 7.57
C PRO A 47 32.10 -1.09 6.68
N MET A 48 32.62 -2.29 6.29
CA MET A 48 31.93 -3.20 5.38
C MET A 48 30.66 -3.78 5.97
N GLU A 49 30.56 -3.88 7.29
CA GLU A 49 29.35 -4.31 8.01
C GLU A 49 28.16 -3.39 7.74
N VAL A 50 28.42 -2.07 7.62
CA VAL A 50 27.38 -1.09 7.28
C VAL A 50 26.86 -1.31 5.84
N TRP A 51 27.77 -1.61 4.91
CA TRP A 51 27.39 -1.95 3.53
C TRP A 51 26.63 -3.28 3.43
N LYS A 52 27.05 -4.29 4.21
CA LYS A 52 26.39 -5.58 4.34
C LYS A 52 24.96 -5.41 4.86
N GLY A 53 24.79 -4.67 5.96
CA GLY A 53 23.48 -4.31 6.54
C GLY A 53 22.59 -3.53 5.56
N ALA A 54 23.12 -2.51 4.89
CA ALA A 54 22.38 -1.72 3.90
C ALA A 54 21.93 -2.54 2.68
N LYS A 55 22.72 -3.53 2.24
CA LYS A 55 22.34 -4.46 1.15
C LYS A 55 21.14 -5.31 1.57
N PHE A 56 21.12 -5.82 2.81
CA PHE A 56 20.01 -6.60 3.33
C PHE A 56 18.75 -5.73 3.47
N GLU A 57 18.85 -4.57 4.13
CA GLU A 57 17.75 -3.64 4.35
C GLU A 57 17.07 -3.26 3.03
N ARG A 58 17.84 -2.88 2.01
CA ARG A 58 17.30 -2.55 0.68
C ARG A 58 16.51 -3.71 0.07
N SER A 59 17.01 -4.93 0.18
CA SER A 59 16.33 -6.14 -0.29
C SER A 59 15.03 -6.37 0.43
N PHE A 60 15.04 -6.21 1.76
CA PHE A 60 13.88 -6.37 2.63
C PHE A 60 12.79 -5.35 2.30
N VAL A 61 13.12 -4.06 2.28
CA VAL A 61 12.17 -2.97 2.00
C VAL A 61 11.56 -3.11 0.60
N THR A 62 12.40 -3.45 -0.40
CA THR A 62 11.92 -3.68 -1.77
C THR A 62 10.95 -4.86 -1.85
N SER A 63 11.27 -5.97 -1.16
CA SER A 63 10.42 -7.16 -1.17
C SER A 63 9.09 -6.93 -0.47
N LEU A 64 9.06 -6.21 0.64
CA LEU A 64 7.81 -5.83 1.31
C LEU A 64 6.93 -4.93 0.43
N GLY A 65 7.54 -4.01 -0.32
CA GLY A 65 6.82 -3.14 -1.26
C GLY A 65 6.31 -3.85 -2.53
N GLN A 66 6.71 -5.10 -2.79
CA GLN A 66 6.34 -5.88 -3.97
C GLN A 66 5.18 -6.85 -3.69
N GLY A 67 4.01 -6.32 -3.37
CA GLY A 67 2.79 -7.11 -3.25
C GLY A 67 2.62 -7.91 -1.95
N VAL A 68 3.54 -7.80 -0.99
CA VAL A 68 3.41 -8.49 0.31
C VAL A 68 2.21 -7.93 1.08
N TYR A 69 2.09 -6.62 1.19
CA TYR A 69 0.96 -5.99 1.88
C TYR A 69 -0.38 -6.26 1.16
N GLU A 70 -0.40 -6.30 -0.17
CA GLU A 70 -1.59 -6.68 -0.94
C GLU A 70 -2.01 -8.12 -0.63
N GLN A 71 -1.05 -9.04 -0.53
CA GLN A 71 -1.34 -10.43 -0.19
C GLN A 71 -1.79 -10.61 1.25
N LEU A 72 -1.21 -9.87 2.20
CA LEU A 72 -1.68 -9.85 3.59
C LEU A 72 -3.10 -9.34 3.69
N ALA A 73 -3.40 -8.23 3.02
CA ALA A 73 -4.73 -7.66 2.98
C ALA A 73 -5.76 -8.63 2.38
N LYS A 74 -5.40 -9.37 1.33
CA LYS A 74 -6.23 -10.43 0.77
C LYS A 74 -6.53 -11.53 1.79
N ILE A 75 -5.50 -12.05 2.45
CA ILE A 75 -5.66 -13.12 3.47
C ILE A 75 -6.56 -12.64 4.61
N ILE A 76 -6.40 -11.41 5.06
CA ILE A 76 -7.19 -10.81 6.15
C ILE A 76 -8.65 -10.62 5.70
N ALA A 77 -8.90 -10.06 4.51
CA ALA A 77 -10.25 -9.86 4.01
C ALA A 77 -10.99 -11.20 3.81
N GLU A 78 -10.31 -12.22 3.26
CA GLU A 78 -10.87 -13.57 3.15
C GLU A 78 -11.21 -14.15 4.54
N GLY A 79 -10.34 -13.97 5.52
CA GLY A 79 -10.54 -14.42 6.90
C GLY A 79 -11.63 -13.65 7.66
N SER A 80 -11.99 -12.45 7.21
CA SER A 80 -13.07 -11.65 7.78
C SER A 80 -14.45 -11.95 7.17
N GLY A 81 -14.57 -12.98 6.33
CA GLY A 81 -15.85 -13.42 5.74
C GLY A 81 -16.23 -12.69 4.46
N ALA A 82 -15.27 -12.06 3.76
CA ALA A 82 -15.58 -11.48 2.46
C ALA A 82 -15.98 -12.57 1.44
N LEU A 83 -17.02 -12.31 0.62
CA LEU A 83 -17.47 -13.23 -0.41
C LEU A 83 -16.45 -13.39 -1.53
N LYS A 84 -15.76 -12.30 -1.87
CA LYS A 84 -14.77 -12.28 -2.94
C LYS A 84 -13.65 -11.30 -2.60
N VAL A 85 -12.40 -11.72 -2.82
CA VAL A 85 -11.23 -10.85 -2.69
C VAL A 85 -10.30 -11.09 -3.87
N GLU A 86 -9.92 -10.02 -4.56
CA GLU A 86 -9.00 -10.08 -5.71
C GLU A 86 -7.90 -9.02 -5.58
N ASN A 87 -6.65 -9.44 -5.77
CA ASN A 87 -5.55 -8.50 -5.96
C ASN A 87 -5.44 -8.14 -7.44
N GLN A 88 -5.01 -6.90 -7.74
CA GLN A 88 -4.88 -6.40 -9.11
C GLN A 88 -6.15 -6.58 -9.94
N HIS A 89 -7.30 -6.25 -9.32
CA HIS A 89 -8.61 -6.40 -9.93
C HIS A 89 -8.80 -5.42 -11.09
N VAL A 90 -9.05 -5.99 -12.28
CA VAL A 90 -9.26 -5.21 -13.50
C VAL A 90 -10.74 -5.03 -13.77
N GLN A 91 -11.20 -3.80 -13.84
CA GLN A 91 -12.57 -3.47 -14.21
C GLN A 91 -12.61 -2.53 -15.41
N THR A 92 -13.56 -2.78 -16.32
CA THR A 92 -13.82 -1.93 -17.48
C THR A 92 -15.30 -1.59 -17.50
N PHE A 93 -15.60 -0.30 -17.57
CA PHE A 93 -16.99 0.20 -17.54
C PHE A 93 -17.08 1.53 -18.32
N GLU A 94 -18.29 2.04 -18.47
CA GLU A 94 -18.55 3.31 -19.11
C GLU A 94 -19.06 4.34 -18.11
N ILE A 95 -18.49 5.55 -18.16
CA ILE A 95 -18.96 6.69 -17.37
C ILE A 95 -19.34 7.83 -18.33
N ASN A 96 -20.25 8.71 -17.88
CA ASN A 96 -20.61 9.83 -18.71
C ASN A 96 -19.43 10.78 -18.96
N THR A 97 -19.38 11.37 -20.15
CA THR A 97 -18.23 12.18 -20.60
C THR A 97 -18.03 13.44 -19.76
N PHE A 98 -19.09 14.03 -19.19
CA PHE A 98 -18.99 15.22 -18.33
C PHE A 98 -18.33 14.86 -16.98
N ARG A 99 -18.68 13.73 -16.38
CA ARG A 99 -18.03 13.23 -15.17
C ARG A 99 -16.55 13.01 -15.42
N ASN A 100 -16.19 12.34 -16.51
CA ASN A 100 -14.78 12.10 -16.84
C ASN A 100 -13.99 13.40 -17.10
N SER A 101 -14.60 14.36 -17.78
CA SER A 101 -13.99 15.69 -18.00
C SER A 101 -13.80 16.45 -16.67
N ARG A 102 -14.77 16.37 -15.77
CA ARG A 102 -14.69 16.99 -14.44
C ARG A 102 -13.59 16.38 -13.59
N ILE A 103 -13.42 15.05 -13.62
CA ILE A 103 -12.32 14.35 -12.94
C ILE A 103 -10.97 14.91 -13.40
N ASN A 104 -10.76 15.00 -14.70
CA ASN A 104 -9.52 15.53 -15.25
C ASN A 104 -9.27 17.01 -14.87
N ASP A 105 -10.32 17.84 -14.82
CA ASP A 105 -10.23 19.25 -14.39
C ASP A 105 -9.83 19.36 -12.90
N ILE A 106 -10.45 18.57 -12.03
CA ILE A 106 -10.12 18.50 -10.61
C ILE A 106 -8.65 18.15 -10.43
N LEU A 107 -8.20 17.03 -11.02
CA LEU A 107 -6.83 16.54 -10.88
C LEU A 107 -5.80 17.56 -11.40
N ASN A 108 -6.06 18.16 -12.56
CA ASN A 108 -5.19 19.20 -13.11
C ASN A 108 -5.06 20.43 -12.20
N LYS A 109 -6.17 20.89 -11.63
CA LYS A 109 -6.17 22.03 -10.70
C LYS A 109 -5.45 21.71 -9.39
N GLN A 110 -5.69 20.52 -8.85
CA GLN A 110 -5.03 20.06 -7.61
C GLN A 110 -3.53 19.85 -7.81
N ARG A 111 -3.13 19.21 -8.92
CA ARG A 111 -1.71 19.07 -9.28
C ARG A 111 -0.98 20.41 -9.32
N GLN A 112 -1.65 21.45 -9.79
CA GLN A 112 -1.13 22.82 -9.86
C GLN A 112 -1.31 23.62 -8.55
N SER A 113 -1.84 23.00 -7.49
CA SER A 113 -2.18 23.67 -6.21
C SER A 113 -3.16 24.85 -6.38
N LYS A 114 -4.05 24.79 -7.38
CA LYS A 114 -5.10 25.79 -7.65
C LYS A 114 -6.44 25.41 -7.02
N LEU A 115 -6.57 24.18 -6.55
CA LEU A 115 -7.74 23.65 -5.89
C LEU A 115 -7.28 22.80 -4.70
N SER A 116 -7.82 23.02 -3.51
CA SER A 116 -7.61 22.15 -2.36
C SER A 116 -8.44 20.87 -2.52
N PRO A 117 -7.94 19.71 -2.09
CA PRO A 117 -8.72 18.48 -2.11
C PRO A 117 -9.88 18.56 -1.10
N ASN A 118 -11.04 18.03 -1.50
CA ASN A 118 -12.20 17.78 -0.67
C ASN A 118 -12.98 16.64 -1.31
N TRP A 119 -12.82 15.44 -0.79
CA TRP A 119 -13.37 14.22 -1.39
C TRP A 119 -14.88 14.26 -1.53
N GLU A 120 -15.60 14.68 -0.48
CA GLU A 120 -17.05 14.72 -0.48
C GLU A 120 -17.61 15.70 -1.53
N GLU A 121 -17.09 16.93 -1.57
CA GLU A 121 -17.50 17.93 -2.56
C GLU A 121 -17.18 17.48 -4.00
N GLU A 122 -16.05 16.83 -4.20
CA GLU A 122 -15.63 16.32 -5.51
C GLU A 122 -16.59 15.23 -6.00
N VAL A 123 -16.89 14.26 -5.16
CA VAL A 123 -17.81 13.14 -5.48
C VAL A 123 -19.22 13.69 -5.73
N ASN A 124 -19.76 14.53 -4.84
CA ASN A 124 -21.07 15.13 -5.00
C ASN A 124 -21.16 15.97 -6.28
N GLY A 125 -20.11 16.74 -6.58
CA GLY A 125 -20.02 17.52 -7.81
C GLY A 125 -19.96 16.66 -9.08
N LEU A 126 -19.37 15.47 -9.02
CA LEU A 126 -19.37 14.51 -10.13
C LEU A 126 -20.74 13.89 -10.33
N LEU A 127 -21.38 13.43 -9.26
CA LEU A 127 -22.65 12.73 -9.31
C LEU A 127 -23.80 13.61 -9.78
N SER A 128 -23.71 14.93 -9.57
CA SER A 128 -24.68 15.91 -10.06
C SER A 128 -24.66 16.12 -11.58
N LEU A 129 -23.63 15.61 -12.28
CA LEU A 129 -23.50 15.77 -13.72
C LEU A 129 -24.18 14.62 -14.46
N GLU A 130 -25.08 14.98 -15.38
CA GLU A 130 -25.77 14.03 -16.27
C GLU A 130 -25.41 14.32 -17.74
N HIS A 131 -25.18 13.27 -18.50
CA HIS A 131 -24.96 13.32 -19.94
C HIS A 131 -25.22 11.95 -20.55
N THR A 132 -25.72 11.94 -21.79
CA THR A 132 -26.04 10.70 -22.52
C THR A 132 -24.83 10.02 -23.12
N ASP A 133 -23.83 10.81 -23.52
CA ASP A 133 -22.60 10.27 -24.10
C ASP A 133 -21.71 9.68 -23.02
N THR A 134 -21.19 8.49 -23.27
CA THR A 134 -20.32 7.76 -22.35
C THR A 134 -18.91 7.62 -22.93
N THR A 135 -17.96 7.39 -22.05
CA THR A 135 -16.59 7.01 -22.40
C THR A 135 -16.18 5.79 -21.63
N LYS A 136 -15.49 4.88 -22.31
CA LYS A 136 -14.99 3.65 -21.71
C LYS A 136 -13.74 3.95 -20.90
N VAL A 137 -13.72 3.47 -19.66
CA VAL A 137 -12.58 3.55 -18.74
C VAL A 137 -12.18 2.17 -18.29
N ARG A 138 -10.89 1.99 -18.02
CA ARG A 138 -10.34 0.76 -17.48
C ARG A 138 -9.48 1.14 -16.28
N ILE A 139 -9.76 0.54 -15.14
CA ILE A 139 -9.00 0.72 -13.91
C ILE A 139 -8.40 -0.61 -13.44
N ILE A 140 -7.40 -0.50 -12.59
CA ILE A 140 -6.82 -1.63 -11.85
C ILE A 140 -6.76 -1.22 -10.39
N SER A 141 -7.51 -1.91 -9.55
CA SER A 141 -7.46 -1.74 -8.10
C SER A 141 -6.47 -2.72 -7.50
N ASP A 142 -5.61 -2.26 -6.60
CA ASP A 142 -4.60 -3.10 -5.97
C ASP A 142 -5.27 -4.23 -5.16
N ILE A 143 -6.41 -3.91 -4.51
CA ILE A 143 -7.25 -4.88 -3.80
C ILE A 143 -8.73 -4.55 -4.07
N PHE A 144 -9.52 -5.58 -4.35
CA PHE A 144 -10.98 -5.55 -4.44
C PHE A 144 -11.56 -6.50 -3.42
N VAL A 145 -12.59 -6.06 -2.68
CA VAL A 145 -13.33 -6.85 -1.70
C VAL A 145 -14.83 -6.72 -1.96
N GLU A 146 -15.52 -7.84 -2.02
CA GLU A 146 -16.99 -7.89 -1.99
C GLU A 146 -17.42 -8.52 -0.66
N ARG A 147 -18.16 -7.76 0.15
CA ARG A 147 -18.65 -8.18 1.46
C ARG A 147 -19.92 -9.00 1.35
N GLU A 148 -20.29 -9.70 2.43
CA GLU A 148 -21.50 -10.53 2.48
C GLU A 148 -22.82 -9.76 2.22
N ASP A 149 -22.86 -8.47 2.58
CA ASP A 149 -24.00 -7.58 2.33
C ASP A 149 -24.04 -7.02 0.91
N GLY A 150 -23.09 -7.42 0.06
CA GLY A 150 -22.95 -6.96 -1.32
C GLY A 150 -22.19 -5.65 -1.48
N GLN A 151 -21.67 -5.06 -0.38
CA GLN A 151 -20.82 -3.88 -0.44
C GLN A 151 -19.52 -4.20 -1.19
N LYS A 152 -19.14 -3.34 -2.12
CA LYS A 152 -17.92 -3.44 -2.92
C LYS A 152 -16.92 -2.36 -2.53
N GLU A 153 -15.74 -2.80 -2.13
CA GLU A 153 -14.66 -1.96 -1.67
C GLU A 153 -13.47 -2.08 -2.64
N TYR A 154 -12.90 -0.94 -3.02
CA TYR A 154 -11.77 -0.84 -3.93
C TYR A 154 -10.64 -0.08 -3.25
N TYR A 155 -9.47 -0.70 -3.14
CA TYR A 155 -8.33 -0.10 -2.47
C TYR A 155 -7.20 0.16 -3.46
N SER A 156 -6.70 1.38 -3.48
CA SER A 156 -5.44 1.74 -4.11
C SER A 156 -4.35 1.78 -3.04
N LEU A 157 -3.67 0.65 -2.86
CA LEU A 157 -2.62 0.50 -1.85
C LEU A 157 -1.28 1.02 -2.38
N LYS A 158 -0.69 1.95 -1.65
CA LYS A 158 0.58 2.57 -2.05
C LYS A 158 1.64 2.39 -0.95
N THR A 159 2.89 2.58 -1.32
CA THR A 159 3.96 2.71 -0.34
C THR A 159 3.72 3.94 0.53
N VAL A 160 4.29 3.94 1.74
CA VAL A 160 4.04 4.99 2.75
C VAL A 160 4.44 6.41 2.33
N LYS A 161 5.25 6.56 1.29
CA LYS A 161 5.65 7.86 0.70
C LYS A 161 5.43 7.86 -0.81
N PRO A 162 4.18 7.80 -1.29
CA PRO A 162 3.88 7.77 -2.71
C PRO A 162 4.24 9.09 -3.37
N ASN A 163 4.70 9.04 -4.62
CA ASN A 163 4.94 10.23 -5.40
C ASN A 163 3.61 10.83 -5.95
N LEU A 164 3.72 12.03 -6.54
CA LEU A 164 2.55 12.75 -7.02
C LEU A 164 1.79 11.98 -8.12
N ASP A 165 2.50 11.34 -9.05
CA ASP A 165 1.88 10.62 -10.16
C ASP A 165 1.13 9.38 -9.67
N GLN A 166 1.71 8.63 -8.74
CA GLN A 166 1.04 7.48 -8.11
C GLN A 166 -0.22 7.90 -7.35
N THR A 167 -0.17 9.04 -6.65
CA THR A 167 -1.31 9.58 -5.91
C THR A 167 -2.40 10.08 -6.85
N GLU A 168 -2.03 10.72 -7.98
CA GLU A 168 -2.98 11.21 -9.00
C GLU A 168 -3.70 10.06 -9.70
N ILE A 169 -2.98 9.02 -10.09
CA ILE A 169 -3.59 7.81 -10.70
C ILE A 169 -4.58 7.19 -9.72
N ALA A 170 -4.19 7.01 -8.47
CA ALA A 170 -5.08 6.46 -7.44
C ALA A 170 -6.36 7.28 -7.30
N LYS A 171 -6.26 8.60 -7.15
CA LYS A 171 -7.42 9.49 -7.04
C LYS A 171 -8.30 9.44 -8.28
N LYS A 172 -7.69 9.42 -9.47
CA LYS A 172 -8.43 9.29 -10.73
C LYS A 172 -9.28 8.04 -10.77
N ASP A 173 -8.67 6.90 -10.47
CA ASP A 173 -9.35 5.60 -10.50
C ASP A 173 -10.48 5.55 -9.47
N MET A 174 -10.25 6.07 -8.25
CA MET A 174 -11.27 6.17 -7.20
C MET A 174 -12.46 7.04 -7.63
N LEU A 175 -12.21 8.22 -8.22
CA LEU A 175 -13.27 9.11 -8.71
C LEU A 175 -14.02 8.50 -9.91
N GLN A 176 -13.34 7.73 -10.78
CA GLN A 176 -13.98 7.03 -11.89
C GLN A 176 -14.90 5.89 -11.40
N LEU A 177 -14.50 5.17 -10.35
CA LEU A 177 -15.35 4.17 -9.69
C LEU A 177 -16.60 4.81 -9.09
N LYS A 178 -16.47 5.90 -8.36
CA LYS A 178 -17.60 6.68 -7.82
C LYS A 178 -18.50 7.27 -8.91
N ALA A 179 -17.92 7.70 -10.02
CA ALA A 179 -18.67 8.20 -11.16
C ALA A 179 -19.51 7.11 -11.86
N TYR A 180 -19.08 5.84 -11.78
CA TYR A 180 -19.80 4.68 -12.31
C TYR A 180 -20.91 4.22 -11.36
N ASP A 181 -20.59 4.02 -10.09
CA ASP A 181 -21.54 3.59 -9.06
C ASP A 181 -21.23 4.32 -7.74
N GLU A 182 -22.17 5.13 -7.29
CA GLU A 182 -22.04 5.92 -6.05
C GLU A 182 -21.90 5.05 -4.79
N ASN A 183 -22.41 3.81 -4.83
CA ASN A 183 -22.36 2.88 -3.72
C ASN A 183 -20.99 2.19 -3.57
N TYR A 184 -20.10 2.28 -4.56
CA TYR A 184 -18.76 1.72 -4.41
C TYR A 184 -17.97 2.47 -3.34
N GLU A 185 -17.38 1.75 -2.40
CA GLU A 185 -16.42 2.31 -1.47
C GLU A 185 -15.02 2.29 -2.09
N THR A 186 -14.35 3.42 -2.09
CA THR A 186 -13.03 3.56 -2.73
C THR A 186 -12.05 4.20 -1.76
N TYR A 187 -10.86 3.58 -1.62
CA TYR A 187 -9.89 3.96 -0.62
C TYR A 187 -8.49 4.14 -1.18
N PHE A 188 -7.86 5.25 -0.77
CA PHE A 188 -6.42 5.44 -0.86
C PHE A 188 -5.79 4.90 0.41
N ALA A 189 -5.02 3.81 0.31
CA ALA A 189 -4.55 3.08 1.47
C ALA A 189 -3.01 3.10 1.58
N LEU A 190 -2.52 3.26 2.82
CA LEU A 190 -1.11 3.15 3.17
C LEU A 190 -0.95 2.11 4.29
N PRO A 191 0.01 1.17 4.19
CA PRO A 191 0.12 0.06 5.15
C PRO A 191 0.51 0.50 6.57
N PHE A 192 1.15 1.65 6.73
CA PHE A 192 1.44 2.26 8.03
C PHE A 192 1.68 3.77 7.89
N ASN A 193 1.59 4.50 9.00
CA ASN A 193 1.87 5.92 9.04
C ASN A 193 3.38 6.16 9.28
N PRO A 194 4.10 6.80 8.35
CA PRO A 194 5.54 7.06 8.54
C PRO A 194 5.84 8.08 9.65
N ALA A 195 4.82 8.77 10.17
CA ALA A 195 4.93 9.67 11.33
C ALA A 195 4.73 8.93 12.66
N GLY A 196 4.20 7.71 12.63
CA GLY A 196 3.70 6.95 13.77
C GLY A 196 2.17 6.97 13.83
N GLU A 197 1.58 5.93 14.43
CA GLU A 197 0.12 5.84 14.59
C GLU A 197 -0.45 7.06 15.34
N ASN A 198 -1.64 7.50 14.93
CA ASN A 198 -2.37 8.64 15.51
C ASN A 198 -1.65 9.99 15.39
N LEU A 199 -0.62 10.11 14.57
CA LEU A 199 0.02 11.38 14.27
C LEU A 199 -0.37 11.87 12.87
N PRO A 200 -0.45 13.20 12.64
CA PRO A 200 -0.66 13.75 11.31
C PRO A 200 0.39 13.24 10.32
N TYR A 201 -0.04 12.73 9.18
CA TYR A 201 0.81 12.11 8.16
C TYR A 201 2.01 12.99 7.75
N ARG A 202 1.81 14.33 7.68
CA ARG A 202 2.87 15.29 7.32
C ARG A 202 4.07 15.28 8.25
N LYS A 203 3.92 14.84 9.52
CA LYS A 203 5.05 14.71 10.45
C LYS A 203 6.04 13.63 10.02
N GLY A 204 5.66 12.71 9.15
CA GLY A 204 6.55 11.73 8.50
C GLY A 204 7.48 12.33 7.43
N GLY A 205 7.46 13.66 7.25
CA GLY A 205 8.34 14.38 6.30
C GLY A 205 7.95 14.19 4.84
N HIS A 206 6.69 13.86 4.55
CA HIS A 206 6.18 13.69 3.19
C HIS A 206 4.86 14.46 2.99
N SER A 207 4.80 15.33 2.00
CA SER A 207 3.65 16.22 1.78
C SER A 207 3.01 16.09 0.39
N MET A 208 3.56 15.27 -0.50
CA MET A 208 3.07 15.15 -1.88
C MET A 208 1.60 14.77 -1.99
N PRO A 209 1.08 13.78 -1.21
CA PRO A 209 -0.32 13.39 -1.32
C PRO A 209 -1.33 14.47 -0.92
N TYR A 210 -0.95 15.44 -0.07
CA TYR A 210 -1.84 16.55 0.33
C TYR A 210 -2.29 17.46 -0.82
N ARG A 211 -1.67 17.34 -1.98
CA ARG A 211 -2.17 18.04 -3.17
C ARG A 211 -3.46 17.44 -3.70
N LEU A 212 -3.68 16.17 -3.44
CA LEU A 212 -4.76 15.37 -4.03
C LEU A 212 -5.75 14.82 -3.00
N PHE A 213 -5.34 14.64 -1.75
CA PHE A 213 -6.17 14.15 -0.66
C PHE A 213 -5.96 15.01 0.59
N ASP A 214 -6.99 15.20 1.39
CA ASP A 214 -6.81 15.59 2.79
C ASP A 214 -6.42 14.34 3.59
N MET A 215 -5.10 14.11 3.69
CA MET A 215 -4.53 12.90 4.28
C MET A 215 -4.87 12.69 5.75
N ASP A 216 -5.36 13.72 6.43
CA ASP A 216 -5.66 13.68 7.85
C ASP A 216 -7.17 13.59 8.14
N ASN A 217 -8.05 13.93 7.16
CA ASN A 217 -9.49 14.04 7.41
C ASN A 217 -10.38 13.36 6.37
N ASP A 218 -9.89 13.06 5.14
CA ASP A 218 -10.71 12.38 4.13
C ASP A 218 -11.03 10.95 4.58
N GLU A 219 -12.31 10.58 4.66
CA GLU A 219 -12.78 9.21 4.98
C GLU A 219 -12.32 8.17 3.93
N SER A 220 -11.99 8.62 2.73
CA SER A 220 -11.44 7.78 1.66
C SER A 220 -9.95 7.50 1.82
N VAL A 221 -9.28 8.06 2.83
CA VAL A 221 -7.86 7.85 3.13
C VAL A 221 -7.72 6.96 4.35
N LEU A 222 -7.10 5.80 4.17
CA LEU A 222 -6.89 4.82 5.24
C LEU A 222 -5.39 4.60 5.46
N ILE A 223 -4.88 4.89 6.66
CA ILE A 223 -3.45 4.80 6.99
C ILE A 223 -3.26 3.92 8.23
N GLY A 224 -2.36 2.94 8.14
CA GLY A 224 -1.99 2.10 9.27
C GLY A 224 -3.19 1.35 9.85
N SER A 225 -3.51 1.58 11.11
CA SER A 225 -4.62 0.90 11.80
C SER A 225 -5.97 1.07 11.10
N ASP A 226 -6.27 2.24 10.52
CA ASP A 226 -7.53 2.46 9.81
C ASP A 226 -7.67 1.52 8.61
N PHE A 227 -6.59 1.33 7.84
CA PHE A 227 -6.59 0.41 6.71
C PHE A 227 -6.77 -1.06 7.15
N TRP A 228 -5.93 -1.51 8.09
CA TRP A 228 -5.96 -2.92 8.49
C TRP A 228 -7.22 -3.30 9.25
N ASN A 229 -7.75 -2.41 10.08
CA ASN A 229 -8.99 -2.65 10.80
C ASN A 229 -10.20 -2.63 9.86
N LYS A 230 -10.23 -1.73 8.87
CA LYS A 230 -11.29 -1.69 7.83
C LYS A 230 -11.29 -2.98 7.01
N ILE A 231 -10.14 -3.41 6.49
CA ILE A 231 -10.07 -4.60 5.62
C ILE A 231 -10.35 -5.90 6.38
N GLY A 232 -9.97 -5.96 7.66
CA GLY A 232 -10.26 -7.08 8.56
C GLY A 232 -11.64 -7.05 9.19
N ASN A 233 -12.39 -5.98 9.00
CA ASN A 233 -13.70 -5.75 9.62
C ASN A 233 -13.68 -5.97 11.15
N ASP A 234 -12.57 -5.61 11.81
CA ASP A 234 -12.34 -5.80 13.24
C ASP A 234 -11.34 -4.75 13.74
N PRO A 235 -11.68 -3.97 14.80
CA PRO A 235 -10.83 -2.89 15.31
C PRO A 235 -9.49 -3.36 15.90
N ASN A 236 -9.28 -4.67 16.09
CA ASN A 236 -8.05 -5.23 16.63
C ASN A 236 -7.11 -5.77 15.55
N THR A 237 -7.53 -5.82 14.28
CA THR A 237 -6.77 -6.46 13.18
C THR A 237 -5.34 -5.94 13.09
N TYR A 238 -5.14 -4.63 13.20
CA TYR A 238 -3.80 -4.02 13.13
C TYR A 238 -2.87 -4.53 14.24
N ASN A 239 -3.34 -4.54 15.48
CA ASN A 239 -2.55 -5.00 16.62
C ASN A 239 -2.23 -6.49 16.54
N GLU A 240 -3.21 -7.29 16.12
CA GLU A 240 -3.00 -8.73 15.91
C GLU A 240 -2.00 -8.98 14.77
N LEU A 241 -2.05 -8.20 13.70
CA LEU A 241 -1.08 -8.27 12.61
C LEU A 241 0.33 -7.93 13.09
N LEU A 242 0.50 -6.88 13.91
CA LEU A 242 1.81 -6.55 14.51
C LEU A 242 2.37 -7.69 15.35
N ASN A 243 1.56 -8.36 16.14
CA ASN A 243 1.99 -9.53 16.94
C ASN A 243 2.49 -10.67 16.03
N VAL A 244 1.80 -10.91 14.90
CA VAL A 244 2.23 -11.92 13.92
C VAL A 244 3.58 -11.53 13.29
N PHE A 245 3.78 -10.24 12.97
CA PHE A 245 5.08 -9.75 12.48
C PHE A 245 6.19 -9.93 13.50
N GLU A 246 5.92 -9.70 14.79
CA GLU A 246 6.89 -9.90 15.88
C GLU A 246 7.30 -11.37 15.99
N GLU A 247 6.34 -12.31 16.04
CA GLU A 247 6.62 -13.74 16.09
C GLU A 247 7.45 -14.25 14.90
N VAL A 248 7.11 -13.80 13.68
CA VAL A 248 7.89 -14.15 12.48
C VAL A 248 9.25 -13.45 12.52
N GLY A 249 9.31 -12.24 13.08
CA GLY A 249 10.54 -11.48 13.30
C GLY A 249 11.55 -12.22 14.20
N GLU A 250 11.10 -12.86 15.27
CA GLU A 250 11.96 -13.70 16.12
C GLU A 250 12.60 -14.85 15.33
N TYR A 251 11.80 -15.56 14.52
CA TYR A 251 12.29 -16.63 13.66
C TYR A 251 13.33 -16.12 12.64
N SER A 252 13.00 -15.07 11.89
CA SER A 252 13.87 -14.55 10.84
C SER A 252 15.12 -13.86 11.40
N SER A 253 15.02 -13.21 12.55
CA SER A 253 16.15 -12.56 13.23
C SER A 253 17.28 -13.54 13.55
N LYS A 254 16.93 -14.75 14.04
CA LYS A 254 17.91 -15.79 14.30
C LYS A 254 18.67 -16.16 13.02
N ARG A 255 17.97 -16.49 11.94
CA ARG A 255 18.56 -16.81 10.66
C ARG A 255 19.42 -15.69 10.10
N ILE A 256 18.95 -14.43 10.18
CA ILE A 256 19.71 -13.27 9.70
C ILE A 256 21.01 -13.10 10.46
N LYS A 257 21.01 -13.27 11.79
CA LYS A 257 22.21 -13.18 12.61
C LYS A 257 23.19 -14.29 12.28
N GLU A 258 22.76 -15.54 12.29
CA GLU A 258 23.60 -16.70 12.10
C GLU A 258 24.10 -16.86 10.64
N GLU A 259 23.20 -16.76 9.65
CA GLU A 259 23.50 -17.11 8.27
C GLU A 259 24.01 -15.92 7.43
N TYR A 260 23.54 -14.69 7.71
CA TYR A 260 23.90 -13.51 6.91
C TYR A 260 24.92 -12.61 7.60
N LEU A 261 24.69 -12.25 8.86
CA LEU A 261 25.58 -11.38 9.59
C LEU A 261 26.78 -12.13 10.21
N GLU A 262 26.67 -13.46 10.41
CA GLU A 262 27.71 -14.31 10.99
C GLU A 262 28.08 -13.85 12.42
N ILE A 263 27.07 -13.47 13.21
CA ILE A 263 27.19 -13.06 14.63
C ILE A 263 26.34 -13.96 15.50
N GLU A 264 26.81 -14.20 16.75
CA GLU A 264 26.10 -15.01 17.77
C GLU A 264 24.89 -14.26 18.38
#